data_f69d4d2cd17021adee5ee1cab90d6735
#
_entry.id   f69d4d2cd17021adee5ee1cab90d6735
#
_cell.length_a   1.000
_cell.length_b   1.000
_cell.length_c   1.000
_cell.angle_alpha   90.00
_cell.angle_beta   90.00
_cell.angle_gamma   90.00
#
_symmetry.space_group_name_H-M   'P 1'
#
loop_
_entity.id
_entity.type
_entity.pdbx_description
1 polymer ?
#
loop_
_entity_poly.entity_id
_entity_poly.type
_entity_poly.pdbx_seq_one_letter_code
_entity_poly.pdbx_strand_id
1 'polypeptide(L)'
;MGLPTSRVDELLDLVSLTGTESERRVKNYSLGMRQRLGIATALLGDPEVLILDEPANGLDPAGIRWMRDLLRGFANKGGTVLLSSHLLHEIEVIADDLVVIGQGRIVAQGTKAELLESAGTLVRSAHVIELARALELDGIHTVPSGRDGLRVEADADQVGKVALAAGVPLTELRAAEGAGLEEMFLELTADTSREGAAA
;
A
#
# COMPACT_ATOMS: atom_id res chain seq x y z
N MET A 1 -33.20 -9.33 12.77
CA MET A 1 -32.01 -9.99 13.33
C MET A 1 -32.14 -9.96 14.85
N GLY A 2 -32.18 -11.12 15.53
CA GLY A 2 -32.35 -11.20 17.00
C GLY A 2 -31.01 -11.15 17.73
N LEU A 3 -30.14 -10.16 17.41
CA LEU A 3 -28.87 -10.00 18.12
C LEU A 3 -29.08 -9.39 19.50
N PRO A 4 -28.36 -9.84 20.53
CA PRO A 4 -28.45 -9.27 21.85
C PRO A 4 -27.89 -7.84 21.87
N THR A 5 -28.47 -6.98 22.70
CA THR A 5 -28.03 -5.58 22.86
C THR A 5 -26.58 -5.48 23.33
N SER A 6 -26.11 -6.46 24.14
CA SER A 6 -24.69 -6.54 24.54
C SER A 6 -23.71 -6.57 23.38
N ARG A 7 -24.10 -7.16 22.24
CA ARG A 7 -23.24 -7.17 21.05
C ARG A 7 -23.08 -5.78 20.43
N VAL A 8 -24.11 -4.96 20.51
CA VAL A 8 -24.05 -3.56 20.06
C VAL A 8 -23.09 -2.77 20.97
N ASP A 9 -23.20 -2.93 22.29
CA ASP A 9 -22.34 -2.24 23.26
C ASP A 9 -20.87 -2.64 23.06
N GLU A 10 -20.58 -3.94 22.93
CA GLU A 10 -19.24 -4.46 22.61
C GLU A 10 -18.63 -3.82 21.34
N LEU A 11 -19.44 -3.66 20.29
CA LEU A 11 -18.95 -3.09 19.05
C LEU A 11 -18.79 -1.57 19.13
N LEU A 12 -19.63 -0.87 19.85
CA LEU A 12 -19.44 0.56 20.10
C LEU A 12 -18.16 0.82 20.91
N ASP A 13 -17.88 -0.03 21.90
CA ASP A 13 -16.62 0.01 22.65
C ASP A 13 -15.43 -0.26 21.73
N LEU A 14 -15.49 -1.30 20.89
CA LEU A 14 -14.45 -1.67 19.95
C LEU A 14 -14.08 -0.52 18.99
N VAL A 15 -15.08 0.24 18.54
CA VAL A 15 -14.87 1.38 17.63
C VAL A 15 -14.68 2.71 18.38
N SER A 16 -14.57 2.68 19.69
CA SER A 16 -14.38 3.86 20.54
C SER A 16 -15.49 4.93 20.38
N LEU A 17 -16.73 4.47 20.23
CA LEU A 17 -17.92 5.32 20.26
C LEU A 17 -18.69 5.09 21.55
N THR A 18 -18.16 5.59 22.68
CA THR A 18 -18.66 5.32 24.02
C THR A 18 -19.19 6.56 24.74
N GLY A 19 -19.90 6.36 25.85
CA GLY A 19 -20.39 7.43 26.70
C GLY A 19 -21.28 8.42 25.93
N THR A 20 -20.96 9.71 26.02
CA THR A 20 -21.75 10.77 25.38
C THR A 20 -21.77 10.71 23.87
N GLU A 21 -20.84 10.00 23.25
CA GLU A 21 -20.78 9.84 21.78
C GLU A 21 -21.82 8.84 21.29
N SER A 22 -21.98 7.70 21.98
CA SER A 22 -22.98 6.69 21.64
C SER A 22 -24.41 7.19 21.78
N GLU A 23 -24.66 8.16 22.67
CA GLU A 23 -25.99 8.76 22.92
C GLU A 23 -26.36 9.84 21.90
N ARG A 24 -25.38 10.33 21.11
CA ARG A 24 -25.64 11.37 20.09
C ARG A 24 -26.41 10.79 18.91
N ARG A 25 -27.27 11.61 18.34
CA ARG A 25 -27.90 11.27 17.06
C ARG A 25 -26.85 11.25 15.95
N VAL A 26 -26.89 10.26 15.06
CA VAL A 26 -25.92 10.07 13.96
C VAL A 26 -25.77 11.30 13.08
N LYS A 27 -26.80 12.13 12.91
CA LYS A 27 -26.70 13.41 12.20
C LYS A 27 -25.67 14.38 12.78
N ASN A 28 -25.33 14.24 14.06
CA ASN A 28 -24.38 15.08 14.78
C ASN A 28 -22.98 14.44 14.87
N TYR A 29 -22.78 13.28 14.24
CA TYR A 29 -21.49 12.61 14.18
C TYR A 29 -20.55 13.33 13.23
N SER A 30 -19.26 13.43 13.59
CA SER A 30 -18.20 13.79 12.67
C SER A 30 -18.07 12.74 11.57
N LEU A 31 -17.33 13.04 10.51
CA LEU A 31 -17.06 12.08 9.46
C LEU A 31 -16.36 10.82 10.02
N GLY A 32 -15.33 11.00 10.85
CA GLY A 32 -14.63 9.89 11.49
C GLY A 32 -15.53 9.05 12.41
N MET A 33 -16.46 9.67 13.18
CA MET A 33 -17.42 8.92 13.98
C MET A 33 -18.39 8.10 13.11
N ARG A 34 -18.78 8.63 11.94
CA ARG A 34 -19.62 7.88 10.98
C ARG A 34 -18.88 6.70 10.39
N GLN A 35 -17.58 6.86 10.05
CA GLN A 35 -16.74 5.76 9.59
C GLN A 35 -16.61 4.66 10.65
N ARG A 36 -16.33 5.03 11.89
CA ARG A 36 -16.26 4.08 13.02
C ARG A 36 -17.58 3.33 13.20
N LEU A 37 -18.72 4.03 13.14
CA LEU A 37 -20.04 3.40 13.21
C LEU A 37 -20.30 2.46 12.01
N GLY A 38 -19.87 2.83 10.82
CA GLY A 38 -19.96 1.99 9.62
C GLY A 38 -19.21 0.68 9.78
N ILE A 39 -17.98 0.73 10.30
CA ILE A 39 -17.18 -0.47 10.61
C ILE A 39 -17.85 -1.32 11.69
N ALA A 40 -18.36 -0.72 12.77
CA ALA A 40 -19.12 -1.44 13.81
C ALA A 40 -20.35 -2.16 13.22
N THR A 41 -21.06 -1.49 12.31
CA THR A 41 -22.24 -2.06 11.63
C THR A 41 -21.85 -3.24 10.76
N ALA A 42 -20.74 -3.16 10.04
CA ALA A 42 -20.23 -4.25 9.21
C ALA A 42 -19.82 -5.48 10.05
N LEU A 43 -19.30 -5.26 11.25
CA LEU A 43 -18.92 -6.32 12.19
C LEU A 43 -20.09 -6.93 12.99
N LEU A 44 -21.28 -6.34 12.92
CA LEU A 44 -22.40 -6.73 13.79
C LEU A 44 -22.85 -8.18 13.60
N GLY A 45 -22.78 -8.67 12.37
CA GLY A 45 -23.18 -10.04 12.02
C GLY A 45 -22.09 -11.09 12.17
N ASP A 46 -20.97 -10.75 12.78
CA ASP A 46 -19.79 -11.63 12.89
C ASP A 46 -19.36 -12.25 11.53
N PRO A 47 -19.07 -11.40 10.54
CA PRO A 47 -18.80 -11.85 9.17
C PRO A 47 -17.45 -12.56 9.08
N GLU A 48 -17.32 -13.45 8.10
CA GLU A 48 -16.03 -14.03 7.70
C GLU A 48 -15.27 -13.09 6.72
N VAL A 49 -15.99 -12.22 6.01
CA VAL A 49 -15.44 -11.29 5.02
C VAL A 49 -15.94 -9.88 5.29
N LEU A 50 -15.02 -8.93 5.38
CA LEU A 50 -15.30 -7.49 5.44
C LEU A 50 -14.99 -6.85 4.08
N ILE A 51 -15.94 -6.10 3.54
CA ILE A 51 -15.76 -5.27 2.34
C ILE A 51 -15.93 -3.82 2.75
N LEU A 52 -14.87 -3.03 2.60
CA LEU A 52 -14.80 -1.64 3.05
C LEU A 52 -14.36 -0.73 1.92
N ASP A 53 -15.18 0.28 1.63
CA ASP A 53 -14.87 1.29 0.64
C ASP A 53 -14.34 2.55 1.33
N GLU A 54 -13.07 2.89 1.05
CA GLU A 54 -12.36 4.06 1.59
C GLU A 54 -12.49 4.22 3.12
N PRO A 55 -12.21 3.18 3.95
CA PRO A 55 -12.51 3.21 5.38
C PRO A 55 -11.66 4.22 6.18
N ALA A 56 -10.55 4.70 5.64
CA ALA A 56 -9.67 5.71 6.24
C ALA A 56 -10.20 7.13 6.09
N ASN A 57 -11.17 7.37 5.18
CA ASN A 57 -11.64 8.73 4.89
C ASN A 57 -12.26 9.41 6.11
N GLY A 58 -11.73 10.60 6.44
CA GLY A 58 -12.20 11.42 7.55
C GLY A 58 -11.76 10.96 8.93
N LEU A 59 -10.87 9.99 9.01
CA LEU A 59 -10.14 9.64 10.22
C LEU A 59 -8.91 10.55 10.37
N ASP A 60 -8.60 10.91 11.60
CA ASP A 60 -7.31 11.51 11.95
C ASP A 60 -6.18 10.44 11.99
N PRO A 61 -4.91 10.81 12.10
CA PRO A 61 -3.82 9.85 12.12
C PRO A 61 -3.93 8.78 13.22
N ALA A 62 -4.53 9.11 14.36
CA ALA A 62 -4.79 8.15 15.44
C ALA A 62 -5.92 7.18 15.05
N GLY A 63 -6.96 7.69 14.41
CA GLY A 63 -8.07 6.90 13.88
C GLY A 63 -7.64 5.94 12.76
N ILE A 64 -6.76 6.38 11.87
CA ILE A 64 -6.19 5.52 10.81
C ILE A 64 -5.41 4.36 11.45
N ARG A 65 -4.57 4.65 12.44
CA ARG A 65 -3.80 3.62 13.16
C ARG A 65 -4.71 2.61 13.85
N TRP A 66 -5.72 3.11 14.58
CA TRP A 66 -6.74 2.28 15.20
C TRP A 66 -7.44 1.37 14.17
N MET A 67 -7.84 1.91 13.03
CA MET A 67 -8.49 1.14 11.95
C MET A 67 -7.57 0.04 11.43
N ARG A 68 -6.30 0.33 11.18
CA ARG A 68 -5.31 -0.67 10.74
C ARG A 68 -5.20 -1.82 11.74
N ASP A 69 -5.06 -1.49 13.03
CA ASP A 69 -4.93 -2.49 14.09
C ASP A 69 -6.19 -3.36 14.18
N LEU A 70 -7.37 -2.76 14.02
CA LEU A 70 -8.65 -3.48 13.99
C LEU A 70 -8.72 -4.46 12.83
N LEU A 71 -8.41 -4.00 11.60
CA LEU A 71 -8.49 -4.81 10.38
C LEU A 71 -7.44 -5.93 10.40
N ARG A 72 -6.22 -5.64 10.84
CA ARG A 72 -5.18 -6.65 11.02
C ARG A 72 -5.59 -7.68 12.09
N GLY A 73 -6.18 -7.22 13.20
CA GLY A 73 -6.72 -8.11 14.24
C GLY A 73 -7.85 -9.02 13.75
N PHE A 74 -8.69 -8.53 12.83
CA PHE A 74 -9.74 -9.31 12.18
C PHE A 74 -9.14 -10.37 11.25
N ALA A 75 -8.18 -10.00 10.40
CA ALA A 75 -7.50 -10.93 9.49
C ALA A 75 -6.72 -12.02 10.26
N ASN A 76 -6.02 -11.68 11.34
CA ASN A 76 -5.27 -12.61 12.18
C ASN A 76 -6.17 -13.66 12.88
N LYS A 77 -7.46 -13.39 13.01
CA LYS A 77 -8.46 -14.36 13.52
C LYS A 77 -9.04 -15.26 12.42
N GLY A 78 -8.52 -15.17 11.20
CA GLY A 78 -8.96 -15.96 10.04
C GLY A 78 -10.01 -15.27 9.17
N GLY A 79 -10.36 -14.01 9.44
CA GLY A 79 -11.23 -13.22 8.58
C GLY A 79 -10.51 -12.72 7.32
N THR A 80 -11.27 -12.37 6.30
CA THR A 80 -10.77 -11.76 5.06
C THR A 80 -11.23 -10.31 4.98
N VAL A 81 -10.32 -9.39 4.63
CA VAL A 81 -10.64 -7.98 4.43
C VAL A 81 -10.37 -7.60 2.98
N LEU A 82 -11.39 -7.12 2.29
CA LEU A 82 -11.26 -6.42 1.00
C LEU A 82 -11.51 -4.93 1.24
N LEU A 83 -10.54 -4.09 0.98
CA LEU A 83 -10.70 -2.64 1.13
C LEU A 83 -10.24 -1.89 -0.11
N SER A 84 -10.91 -0.80 -0.45
CA SER A 84 -10.43 0.20 -1.39
C SER A 84 -9.74 1.34 -0.63
N SER A 85 -8.71 1.93 -1.21
CA SER A 85 -8.12 3.17 -0.73
C SER A 85 -7.33 3.86 -1.82
N HIS A 86 -7.29 5.18 -1.78
CA HIS A 86 -6.37 6.02 -2.56
C HIS A 86 -5.15 6.44 -1.72
N LEU A 87 -5.11 6.10 -0.43
CA LEU A 87 -3.98 6.36 0.47
C LEU A 87 -2.97 5.21 0.38
N LEU A 88 -2.15 5.22 -0.67
CA LEU A 88 -1.26 4.11 -1.02
C LEU A 88 -0.31 3.73 0.11
N HIS A 89 0.22 4.72 0.85
CA HIS A 89 1.05 4.44 2.03
C HIS A 89 0.34 3.64 3.11
N GLU A 90 -0.96 3.87 3.34
CA GLU A 90 -1.73 3.10 4.33
C GLU A 90 -1.94 1.66 3.87
N ILE A 91 -2.21 1.46 2.57
CA ILE A 91 -2.32 0.14 1.96
C ILE A 91 -0.99 -0.61 2.07
N GLU A 92 0.12 0.04 1.77
CA GLU A 92 1.46 -0.55 1.87
C GLU A 92 1.76 -1.12 3.26
N VAL A 93 1.22 -0.50 4.32
CA VAL A 93 1.40 -0.97 5.70
C VAL A 93 0.54 -2.20 6.02
N ILE A 94 -0.71 -2.27 5.54
CA ILE A 94 -1.68 -3.29 5.99
C ILE A 94 -1.98 -4.40 4.99
N ALA A 95 -1.77 -4.19 3.68
CA ALA A 95 -2.13 -5.17 2.68
C ALA A 95 -1.15 -6.35 2.62
N ASP A 96 -1.68 -7.54 2.41
CA ASP A 96 -0.93 -8.74 2.07
C ASP A 96 -0.92 -8.92 0.54
N ASP A 97 -2.08 -8.78 -0.08
CA ASP A 97 -2.31 -8.85 -1.52
C ASP A 97 -2.85 -7.52 -2.05
N LEU A 98 -2.54 -7.22 -3.30
CA LEU A 98 -2.92 -5.99 -3.98
C LEU A 98 -3.61 -6.28 -5.30
N VAL A 99 -4.63 -5.50 -5.60
CA VAL A 99 -5.27 -5.43 -6.91
C VAL A 99 -5.27 -3.96 -7.35
N VAL A 100 -4.50 -3.65 -8.36
CA VAL A 100 -4.40 -2.29 -8.92
C VAL A 100 -5.35 -2.16 -10.08
N ILE A 101 -6.22 -1.15 -10.02
CA ILE A 101 -7.24 -0.88 -11.04
C ILE A 101 -6.93 0.45 -11.72
N GLY A 102 -6.79 0.42 -13.04
CA GLY A 102 -6.64 1.59 -13.88
C GLY A 102 -7.68 1.57 -15.00
N GLN A 103 -8.38 2.68 -15.24
CA GLN A 103 -9.39 2.84 -16.29
C GLN A 103 -10.44 1.69 -16.36
N GLY A 104 -10.87 1.19 -15.18
CA GLY A 104 -11.86 0.13 -15.06
C GLY A 104 -11.34 -1.28 -15.39
N ARG A 105 -10.02 -1.46 -15.48
CA ARG A 105 -9.37 -2.76 -15.71
C ARG A 105 -8.38 -3.05 -14.58
N ILE A 106 -8.15 -4.32 -14.29
CA ILE A 106 -7.05 -4.74 -13.42
C ILE A 106 -5.76 -4.59 -14.24
N VAL A 107 -4.86 -3.73 -13.75
CA VAL A 107 -3.55 -3.47 -14.38
C VAL A 107 -2.42 -4.23 -13.70
N ALA A 108 -2.57 -4.56 -12.40
CA ALA A 108 -1.66 -5.46 -11.68
C ALA A 108 -2.41 -6.18 -10.56
N GLN A 109 -1.96 -7.39 -10.25
CA GLN A 109 -2.48 -8.19 -9.14
C GLN A 109 -1.39 -9.13 -8.64
N GLY A 110 -1.25 -9.26 -7.32
CA GLY A 110 -0.29 -10.16 -6.68
C GLY A 110 -0.10 -9.83 -5.21
N THR A 111 0.78 -10.55 -4.56
CA THR A 111 1.20 -10.20 -3.21
C THR A 111 1.93 -8.86 -3.22
N LYS A 112 1.90 -8.16 -2.08
CA LYS A 112 2.65 -6.92 -1.92
C LYS A 112 4.15 -7.12 -2.21
N ALA A 113 4.72 -8.25 -1.75
CA ALA A 113 6.12 -8.57 -1.99
C ALA A 113 6.40 -8.69 -3.50
N GLU A 114 5.65 -9.50 -4.24
CA GLU A 114 5.84 -9.69 -5.69
C GLU A 114 5.74 -8.37 -6.46
N LEU A 115 4.77 -7.51 -6.10
CA LEU A 115 4.55 -6.25 -6.81
C LEU A 115 5.59 -5.19 -6.46
N LEU A 116 6.13 -5.20 -5.24
CA LEU A 116 7.16 -4.25 -4.80
C LEU A 116 8.58 -4.75 -5.09
N GLU A 117 8.82 -6.06 -5.13
CA GLU A 117 10.11 -6.64 -5.54
C GLU A 117 10.44 -6.33 -7.02
N SER A 118 9.42 -6.12 -7.87
CA SER A 118 9.61 -5.65 -9.26
C SER A 118 10.21 -4.25 -9.35
N ALA A 119 10.29 -3.52 -8.25
CA ALA A 119 10.91 -2.20 -8.17
C ALA A 119 12.44 -2.20 -8.33
N GLY A 120 13.08 -3.36 -8.18
CA GLY A 120 14.53 -3.53 -8.35
C GLY A 120 15.35 -2.89 -7.23
N THR A 121 16.55 -2.45 -7.55
CA THR A 121 17.51 -1.84 -6.64
C THR A 121 17.81 -0.40 -7.05
N LEU A 122 17.78 0.52 -6.10
CA LEU A 122 18.34 1.86 -6.28
C LEU A 122 19.84 1.81 -5.93
N VAL A 123 20.64 2.24 -6.89
CA VAL A 123 22.10 2.36 -6.69
C VAL A 123 22.56 3.77 -7.09
N ARG A 124 23.45 4.37 -6.29
CA ARG A 124 24.08 5.64 -6.61
C ARG A 124 25.59 5.50 -6.64
N SER A 125 26.20 6.24 -7.55
CA SER A 125 27.64 6.31 -7.69
C SER A 125 28.05 7.65 -8.29
N ALA A 126 29.20 8.18 -7.86
CA ALA A 126 29.85 9.31 -8.54
C ALA A 126 30.24 8.95 -9.98
N HIS A 127 30.36 7.66 -10.31
CA HIS A 127 30.71 7.10 -11.61
C HIS A 127 29.49 6.38 -12.23
N VAL A 128 28.33 7.02 -12.23
CA VAL A 128 27.05 6.41 -12.64
C VAL A 128 27.06 5.87 -14.08
N ILE A 129 27.79 6.51 -14.99
CA ILE A 129 27.89 6.08 -16.39
C ILE A 129 28.68 4.78 -16.51
N GLU A 130 29.79 4.67 -15.78
CA GLU A 130 30.60 3.47 -15.73
C GLU A 130 29.85 2.30 -15.09
N LEU A 131 29.10 2.60 -14.03
CA LEU A 131 28.21 1.63 -13.37
C LEU A 131 27.13 1.12 -14.32
N ALA A 132 26.42 2.01 -15.01
CA ALA A 132 25.38 1.63 -15.96
C ALA A 132 25.92 0.70 -17.04
N ARG A 133 27.08 1.04 -17.60
CA ARG A 133 27.75 0.22 -18.62
C ARG A 133 28.16 -1.16 -18.09
N ALA A 134 28.64 -1.24 -16.85
CA ALA A 134 29.01 -2.52 -16.24
C ALA A 134 27.79 -3.42 -16.04
N LEU A 135 26.68 -2.85 -15.56
CA LEU A 135 25.42 -3.54 -15.35
C LEU A 135 24.81 -4.04 -16.67
N GLU A 136 24.81 -3.19 -17.72
CA GLU A 136 24.32 -3.57 -19.05
C GLU A 136 25.16 -4.69 -19.69
N LEU A 137 26.47 -4.71 -19.49
CA LEU A 137 27.36 -5.79 -19.96
C LEU A 137 27.05 -7.13 -19.28
N ASP A 138 26.55 -7.09 -18.04
CA ASP A 138 26.11 -8.27 -17.28
C ASP A 138 24.63 -8.63 -17.56
N GLY A 139 24.00 -7.94 -18.53
CA GLY A 139 22.61 -8.18 -18.95
C GLY A 139 21.56 -7.61 -18.01
N ILE A 140 21.96 -6.73 -17.12
CA ILE A 140 21.08 -6.10 -16.14
C ILE A 140 20.56 -4.77 -16.70
N HIS A 141 19.24 -4.65 -16.83
CA HIS A 141 18.63 -3.42 -17.32
C HIS A 141 18.69 -2.30 -16.29
N THR A 142 19.01 -1.08 -16.75
CA THR A 142 19.14 0.09 -15.91
C THR A 142 18.27 1.24 -16.38
N VAL A 143 17.65 1.96 -15.44
CA VAL A 143 16.90 3.20 -15.72
C VAL A 143 17.49 4.33 -14.89
N PRO A 144 17.81 5.49 -15.49
CA PRO A 144 18.30 6.64 -14.74
C PRO A 144 17.32 7.08 -13.63
N SER A 145 17.83 7.30 -12.43
CA SER A 145 17.07 7.76 -11.27
C SER A 145 17.76 8.95 -10.61
N GLY A 146 17.33 10.15 -10.98
CA GLY A 146 17.98 11.38 -10.55
C GLY A 146 19.30 11.64 -11.29
N ARG A 147 20.22 12.37 -10.63
CA ARG A 147 21.45 12.87 -11.27
C ARG A 147 22.61 11.87 -11.25
N ASP A 148 22.66 11.05 -10.21
CA ASP A 148 23.80 10.16 -9.86
C ASP A 148 23.33 8.75 -9.48
N GLY A 149 22.07 8.40 -9.78
CA GLY A 149 21.45 7.14 -9.44
C GLY A 149 20.95 6.36 -10.65
N LEU A 150 20.82 5.06 -10.47
CA LEU A 150 20.18 4.13 -11.39
C LEU A 150 19.17 3.29 -10.60
N ARG A 151 18.02 3.05 -11.21
CA ARG A 151 17.13 1.95 -10.85
C ARG A 151 17.54 0.74 -11.68
N VAL A 152 17.65 -0.40 -11.05
CA VAL A 152 18.23 -1.61 -11.64
C VAL A 152 17.31 -2.79 -11.39
N GLU A 153 16.94 -3.53 -12.43
CA GLU A 153 16.10 -4.73 -12.34
C GLU A 153 16.92 -5.95 -11.87
N ALA A 154 17.52 -5.81 -10.71
CA ALA A 154 18.29 -6.87 -10.04
C ALA A 154 18.32 -6.63 -8.53
N ASP A 155 18.61 -7.66 -7.75
CA ASP A 155 18.77 -7.52 -6.31
C ASP A 155 20.08 -6.80 -5.93
N ALA A 156 20.12 -6.27 -4.71
CA ALA A 156 21.26 -5.49 -4.22
C ALA A 156 22.57 -6.30 -4.18
N ASP A 157 22.53 -7.61 -3.95
CA ASP A 157 23.69 -8.48 -3.91
C ASP A 157 24.31 -8.63 -5.31
N GLN A 158 23.47 -8.82 -6.33
CA GLN A 158 23.89 -8.90 -7.73
C GLN A 158 24.49 -7.57 -8.19
N VAL A 159 23.81 -6.45 -7.93
CA VAL A 159 24.31 -5.10 -8.28
C VAL A 159 25.65 -4.82 -7.57
N GLY A 160 25.76 -5.17 -6.29
CA GLY A 160 26.99 -5.00 -5.52
C GLY A 160 28.16 -5.81 -6.09
N LYS A 161 27.94 -7.04 -6.52
CA LYS A 161 28.97 -7.89 -7.17
C LYS A 161 29.45 -7.30 -8.48
N VAL A 162 28.56 -6.82 -9.34
CA VAL A 162 28.93 -6.18 -10.63
C VAL A 162 29.72 -4.90 -10.38
N ALA A 163 29.27 -4.04 -9.46
CA ALA A 163 29.97 -2.82 -9.12
C ALA A 163 31.38 -3.10 -8.58
N LEU A 164 31.52 -4.10 -7.71
CA LEU A 164 32.81 -4.54 -7.16
C LEU A 164 33.74 -5.06 -8.27
N ALA A 165 33.23 -5.90 -9.16
CA ALA A 165 34.00 -6.44 -10.29
C ALA A 165 34.47 -5.35 -11.26
N ALA A 166 33.64 -4.31 -11.47
CA ALA A 166 33.96 -3.15 -12.27
C ALA A 166 34.85 -2.12 -11.57
N GLY A 167 35.11 -2.27 -10.26
CA GLY A 167 35.87 -1.31 -9.47
C GLY A 167 35.16 0.02 -9.26
N VAL A 168 33.83 0.04 -9.36
CA VAL A 168 33.01 1.25 -9.22
C VAL A 168 32.54 1.39 -7.78
N PRO A 169 32.98 2.45 -7.04
CA PRO A 169 32.51 2.67 -5.69
C PRO A 169 31.04 3.14 -5.68
N LEU A 170 30.26 2.54 -4.79
CA LEU A 170 28.87 2.91 -4.57
C LEU A 170 28.75 3.89 -3.39
N THR A 171 27.89 4.89 -3.53
CA THR A 171 27.54 5.81 -2.44
C THR A 171 26.23 5.43 -1.77
N GLU A 172 25.38 4.70 -2.48
CA GLU A 172 24.11 4.15 -1.96
C GLU A 172 23.80 2.85 -2.71
N LEU A 173 23.35 1.85 -1.97
CA LEU A 173 22.83 0.59 -2.51
C LEU A 173 21.74 0.13 -1.57
N ARG A 174 20.51 0.15 -2.04
CA ARG A 174 19.33 -0.30 -1.29
C ARG A 174 18.28 -0.86 -2.23
N ALA A 175 17.38 -1.67 -1.69
CA ALA A 175 16.17 -1.96 -2.44
C ALA A 175 15.58 -0.61 -2.91
N ALA A 176 15.11 -0.53 -4.12
CA ALA A 176 14.47 0.68 -4.61
C ALA A 176 13.21 0.96 -3.76
N GLU A 177 13.44 1.54 -2.56
CA GLU A 177 12.39 2.21 -1.82
C GLU A 177 11.99 3.41 -2.64
N GLY A 178 10.97 3.27 -3.40
CA GLY A 178 10.65 4.38 -4.24
C GLY A 178 9.75 4.02 -5.38
N ALA A 179 9.68 2.76 -5.77
CA ALA A 179 8.43 2.26 -6.26
C ALA A 179 7.62 1.77 -5.06
N GLY A 180 7.40 2.61 -4.08
CA GLY A 180 6.25 2.47 -3.21
C GLY A 180 5.03 2.28 -4.09
N LEU A 181 3.96 1.76 -3.56
CA LEU A 181 2.71 1.58 -4.32
C LEU A 181 2.35 2.82 -5.17
N GLU A 182 2.77 4.01 -4.75
CA GLU A 182 2.50 5.27 -5.44
C GLU A 182 3.24 5.36 -6.79
N GLU A 183 4.53 5.06 -6.82
CA GLU A 183 5.31 5.13 -8.06
C GLU A 183 4.93 3.99 -9.01
N MET A 184 4.75 2.78 -8.48
CA MET A 184 4.21 1.64 -9.25
C MET A 184 2.83 1.96 -9.83
N PHE A 185 1.94 2.58 -9.05
CA PHE A 185 0.62 2.99 -9.51
C PHE A 185 0.72 4.04 -10.62
N LEU A 186 1.60 5.03 -10.49
CA LEU A 186 1.84 6.05 -11.51
C LEU A 186 2.41 5.45 -12.80
N GLU A 187 3.35 4.53 -12.72
CA GLU A 187 3.91 3.83 -13.88
C GLU A 187 2.84 3.01 -14.61
N LEU A 188 2.10 2.18 -13.88
CA LEU A 188 1.05 1.33 -14.45
C LEU A 188 -0.14 2.12 -15.04
N THR A 189 -0.39 3.33 -14.52
CA THR A 189 -1.49 4.18 -15.01
C THR A 189 -1.04 5.18 -16.08
N ALA A 190 0.26 5.52 -16.16
CA ALA A 190 0.80 6.44 -17.17
C ALA A 190 0.73 5.86 -18.59
N ASP A 191 1.00 4.58 -18.78
CA ASP A 191 0.92 3.90 -20.09
C ASP A 191 -0.54 3.82 -20.56
N THR A 192 -1.47 3.57 -19.67
CA THR A 192 -2.90 3.57 -20.00
C THR A 192 -3.46 4.96 -20.35
N SER A 193 -2.81 6.03 -19.87
CA SER A 193 -3.21 7.41 -20.20
C SER A 193 -2.75 7.85 -21.60
N ARG A 194 -1.68 7.25 -22.14
CA ARG A 194 -1.16 7.56 -23.48
C ARG A 194 -1.98 6.90 -24.60
N GLU A 195 -2.53 5.71 -24.35
CA GLU A 195 -3.40 5.03 -25.32
C GLU A 195 -4.76 5.71 -25.51
N GLY A 196 -5.29 6.36 -24.45
CA GLY A 196 -6.56 7.10 -24.50
C GLY A 196 -6.50 8.47 -25.19
N ALA A 197 -5.30 9.01 -25.44
CA ALA A 197 -5.10 10.30 -26.13
C ALA A 197 -4.87 10.14 -27.65
N ALA A 198 -4.83 8.92 -28.17
CA ALA A 198 -4.58 8.60 -29.59
C ALA A 198 -5.83 8.04 -30.32
N ALA A 199 -7.04 8.16 -29.72
CA ALA A 199 -8.29 7.70 -30.31
C ALA A 199 -9.22 8.86 -30.64
#